data_501985d2ef493782f46f7d33cfbe5ec3
#
_entry.id   501985d2ef493782f46f7d33cfbe5ec3
#
_cell.length_a   1.000
_cell.length_b   1.000
_cell.length_c   1.000
_cell.angle_alpha   90.00
_cell.angle_beta   90.00
_cell.angle_gamma   90.00
#
_symmetry.space_group_name_H-M   'P 1'
#
loop_
_entity.id
_entity.type
_entity.pdbx_description
1 polymer ?
#
loop_
_entity_poly.entity_id
_entity_poly.type
_entity_poly.pdbx_seq_one_letter_code
_entity_poly.pdbx_strand_id
1 'polypeptide(L)'
;MKKRHKFTTYLLIVILPLIFLSIIYWMHLERSIQKERQEQAKWAGTFYQEYIDQVISETKESLELLSLSSSALYMDDKKNDLLLKWIKDTDSRYAGVYWLNRDGVSISGTNKNFDHYDLIEQNDIERAVKTQKAFVAGTKELHNRNLNHFSIFAPILDQERKVQGFLLAHIRLDHLEKRLKILNPGHTFKVETKDKIRILDINAEGFTGHSTWVDVPLTEADWTLSVKVPDKINSNNMNVFLMLVFFTFFFTHMIYIIVEELIVRRNTKNQKILNESQKIEFVGTLAASTAHEIKNPLTGIKGLVQLLVEKHPEEQDQFYYSVIMKEIERINSIVSEFLILGKPMAQTLSLYDIRSIMAELRPIIESEARHFNIEVEWNIIKEPIRVHCTKDQLKQVILNIAKNGIEAMEVGKKLRIHIHHENEWAKIMIIDTNY
;
A
#
# COMPACT_ATOMS: atom_id res chain seq x y z
N MET A 1 3.00 8.15 31.22
CA MET A 1 2.83 8.70 29.86
C MET A 1 3.69 8.02 28.79
N LYS A 2 5.00 7.76 28.96
CA LYS A 2 5.89 7.12 27.96
C LYS A 2 5.42 5.74 27.46
N LYS A 3 4.89 4.84 28.31
CA LYS A 3 4.40 3.51 27.90
C LYS A 3 3.17 3.60 26.98
N ARG A 4 2.27 4.53 27.23
CA ARG A 4 1.03 4.73 26.44
C ARG A 4 1.36 5.25 25.04
N HIS A 5 2.36 6.11 24.92
CA HIS A 5 2.81 6.64 23.64
C HIS A 5 3.49 5.57 22.75
N LYS A 6 4.32 4.70 23.33
CA LYS A 6 4.95 3.58 22.62
C LYS A 6 3.91 2.59 22.10
N PHE A 7 2.89 2.29 22.91
CA PHE A 7 1.80 1.41 22.49
C PHE A 7 0.99 2.00 21.34
N THR A 8 0.65 3.29 21.39
CA THR A 8 -0.07 3.96 20.28
C THR A 8 0.75 4.00 19.00
N THR A 9 2.04 4.25 19.09
CA THR A 9 2.95 4.26 17.92
C THR A 9 3.07 2.86 17.32
N TYR A 10 3.18 1.81 18.14
CA TYR A 10 3.22 0.42 17.69
C TYR A 10 1.90 0.02 17.01
N LEU A 11 0.76 0.38 17.60
CA LEU A 11 -0.56 0.14 17.03
C LEU A 11 -0.70 0.75 15.62
N LEU A 12 -0.26 2.01 15.46
CA LEU A 12 -0.38 2.74 14.20
C LEU A 12 0.58 2.25 13.11
N ILE A 13 1.82 1.89 13.48
CA ILE A 13 2.86 1.54 12.50
C ILE A 13 2.85 0.06 12.16
N VAL A 14 2.51 -0.82 13.11
CA VAL A 14 2.60 -2.28 12.92
C VAL A 14 1.22 -2.91 12.78
N ILE A 15 0.37 -2.75 13.78
CA ILE A 15 -0.89 -3.51 13.85
C ILE A 15 -1.89 -3.05 12.79
N LEU A 16 -2.10 -1.76 12.66
CA LEU A 16 -3.10 -1.21 11.72
C LEU A 16 -2.75 -1.50 10.25
N PRO A 17 -1.52 -1.25 9.77
CA PRO A 17 -1.13 -1.61 8.41
C PRO A 17 -1.12 -3.12 8.17
N LEU A 18 -0.73 -3.93 9.18
CA LEU A 18 -0.76 -5.39 9.08
C LEU A 18 -2.18 -5.90 8.84
N ILE A 19 -3.15 -5.46 9.65
CA ILE A 19 -4.56 -5.85 9.49
C ILE A 19 -5.09 -5.37 8.12
N PHE A 20 -4.84 -4.12 7.76
CA PHE A 20 -5.32 -3.53 6.52
C PHE A 20 -4.78 -4.26 5.28
N LEU A 21 -3.48 -4.51 5.23
CA LEU A 21 -2.86 -5.23 4.12
C LEU A 21 -3.26 -6.70 4.08
N SER A 22 -3.41 -7.36 5.26
CA SER A 22 -3.89 -8.74 5.31
C SER A 22 -5.30 -8.88 4.76
N ILE A 23 -6.20 -7.92 5.02
CA ILE A 23 -7.55 -7.89 4.45
C ILE A 23 -7.48 -7.71 2.92
N ILE A 24 -6.65 -6.80 2.43
CA ILE A 24 -6.47 -6.59 0.98
C ILE A 24 -5.92 -7.85 0.31
N TYR A 25 -4.90 -8.48 0.91
CA TYR A 25 -4.32 -9.72 0.38
C TYR A 25 -5.35 -10.85 0.35
N TRP A 26 -6.17 -10.97 1.42
CA TRP A 26 -7.24 -11.97 1.46
C TRP A 26 -8.29 -11.74 0.37
N MET A 27 -8.76 -10.50 0.21
CA MET A 27 -9.71 -10.16 -0.84
C MET A 27 -9.16 -10.40 -2.26
N HIS A 28 -7.88 -10.10 -2.47
CA HIS A 28 -7.23 -10.34 -3.75
C HIS A 28 -7.09 -11.85 -4.02
N LEU A 29 -6.67 -12.61 -3.01
CA LEU A 29 -6.55 -14.06 -3.08
C LEU A 29 -7.89 -14.72 -3.40
N GLU A 30 -8.94 -14.33 -2.68
CA GLU A 30 -10.30 -14.85 -2.91
C GLU A 30 -10.79 -14.56 -4.33
N ARG A 31 -10.59 -13.34 -4.83
CA ARG A 31 -10.93 -12.99 -6.23
C ARG A 31 -10.13 -13.79 -7.25
N SER A 32 -8.85 -14.01 -7.01
CA SER A 32 -8.00 -14.80 -7.88
C SER A 32 -8.45 -16.25 -7.93
N ILE A 33 -8.75 -16.85 -6.77
CA ILE A 33 -9.28 -18.22 -6.67
C ILE A 33 -10.63 -18.36 -7.37
N GLN A 34 -11.53 -17.40 -7.18
CA GLN A 34 -12.83 -17.42 -7.84
C GLN A 34 -12.71 -17.33 -9.35
N LYS A 35 -11.83 -16.46 -9.86
CA LYS A 35 -11.57 -16.34 -11.30
C LYS A 35 -11.01 -17.63 -11.89
N GLU A 36 -10.01 -18.22 -11.24
CA GLU A 36 -9.41 -19.48 -11.67
C GLU A 36 -10.45 -20.62 -11.71
N ARG A 37 -11.28 -20.71 -10.68
CA ARG A 37 -12.39 -21.71 -10.62
C ARG A 37 -13.40 -21.49 -11.74
N GLN A 38 -13.73 -20.24 -12.03
CA GLN A 38 -14.68 -19.90 -13.09
C GLN A 38 -14.14 -20.29 -14.47
N GLU A 39 -12.84 -20.05 -14.71
CA GLU A 39 -12.16 -20.47 -15.94
C GLU A 39 -12.08 -22.00 -16.04
N GLN A 40 -11.75 -22.69 -14.96
CA GLN A 40 -11.75 -24.16 -14.91
C GLN A 40 -13.16 -24.75 -15.15
N ALA A 41 -14.19 -24.17 -14.52
CA ALA A 41 -15.57 -24.59 -14.72
C ALA A 41 -16.03 -24.35 -16.16
N LYS A 42 -15.66 -23.23 -16.76
CA LYS A 42 -15.96 -22.92 -18.17
C LYS A 42 -15.28 -23.91 -19.11
N TRP A 43 -13.99 -24.17 -18.90
CA TRP A 43 -13.24 -25.15 -19.69
C TRP A 43 -13.87 -26.55 -19.57
N ALA A 44 -14.15 -26.98 -18.35
CA ALA A 44 -14.82 -28.26 -18.11
C ALA A 44 -16.20 -28.31 -18.76
N GLY A 45 -16.96 -27.20 -18.63
CA GLY A 45 -18.28 -27.07 -19.26
C GLY A 45 -18.25 -27.25 -20.77
N THR A 46 -17.30 -26.56 -21.44
CA THR A 46 -17.11 -26.69 -22.89
C THR A 46 -16.73 -28.11 -23.28
N PHE A 47 -15.82 -28.77 -22.54
CA PHE A 47 -15.42 -30.15 -22.79
C PHE A 47 -16.58 -31.11 -22.67
N TYR A 48 -17.40 -30.99 -21.62
CA TYR A 48 -18.60 -31.86 -21.44
C TYR A 48 -19.70 -31.55 -22.45
N GLN A 49 -19.87 -30.27 -22.82
CA GLN A 49 -20.76 -29.85 -23.88
C GLN A 49 -20.41 -30.57 -25.20
N GLU A 50 -19.14 -30.44 -25.64
CA GLU A 50 -18.67 -31.09 -26.86
C GLU A 50 -18.93 -32.60 -26.85
N TYR A 51 -18.67 -33.25 -25.72
CA TYR A 51 -18.92 -34.70 -25.58
C TYR A 51 -20.41 -35.04 -25.70
N ILE A 52 -21.30 -34.32 -25.02
CA ILE A 52 -22.74 -34.55 -25.08
C ILE A 52 -23.27 -34.23 -26.49
N ASP A 53 -22.88 -33.13 -27.07
CA ASP A 53 -23.27 -32.73 -28.41
C ASP A 53 -22.78 -33.74 -29.46
N GLN A 54 -21.57 -34.26 -29.31
CA GLN A 54 -21.06 -35.33 -30.18
C GLN A 54 -21.94 -36.62 -30.09
N VAL A 55 -22.30 -37.06 -28.89
CA VAL A 55 -23.17 -38.24 -28.72
C VAL A 55 -24.53 -38.03 -29.38
N ILE A 56 -25.10 -36.84 -29.24
CA ILE A 56 -26.38 -36.49 -29.85
C ILE A 56 -26.25 -36.42 -31.38
N SER A 57 -25.22 -35.75 -31.89
CA SER A 57 -24.98 -35.60 -33.32
C SER A 57 -24.74 -36.94 -34.03
N GLU A 58 -23.84 -37.78 -33.46
CA GLU A 58 -23.57 -39.13 -33.99
C GLU A 58 -24.85 -39.98 -34.03
N THR A 59 -25.71 -39.86 -33.02
CA THR A 59 -26.99 -40.60 -32.99
C THR A 59 -27.96 -40.04 -34.03
N LYS A 60 -28.08 -38.72 -34.20
CA LYS A 60 -28.90 -38.11 -35.25
C LYS A 60 -28.48 -38.58 -36.62
N GLU A 61 -27.15 -38.49 -36.92
CA GLU A 61 -26.60 -38.94 -38.18
C GLU A 61 -26.87 -40.43 -38.47
N SER A 62 -26.68 -41.27 -37.44
CA SER A 62 -26.97 -42.72 -37.53
C SER A 62 -28.43 -43.00 -37.87
N LEU A 63 -29.36 -42.30 -37.17
CA LEU A 63 -30.79 -42.42 -37.47
C LEU A 63 -31.20 -41.89 -38.84
N GLU A 64 -30.60 -40.78 -39.30
CA GLU A 64 -30.83 -40.25 -40.64
C GLU A 64 -30.33 -41.20 -41.74
N LEU A 65 -29.14 -41.79 -41.55
CA LEU A 65 -28.65 -42.83 -42.48
C LEU A 65 -29.55 -44.07 -42.51
N LEU A 66 -30.03 -44.51 -41.31
CA LEU A 66 -30.98 -45.58 -41.25
C LEU A 66 -32.31 -45.23 -41.91
N SER A 67 -32.80 -44.04 -41.73
CA SER A 67 -34.05 -43.59 -42.35
C SER A 67 -33.96 -43.57 -43.89
N LEU A 68 -32.81 -43.13 -44.42
CA LEU A 68 -32.56 -43.15 -45.87
C LEU A 68 -32.47 -44.61 -46.42
N SER A 69 -31.78 -45.49 -45.69
CA SER A 69 -31.69 -46.91 -46.12
C SER A 69 -33.03 -47.64 -46.02
N SER A 70 -33.83 -47.30 -45.05
CA SER A 70 -35.17 -47.87 -44.82
C SER A 70 -36.18 -47.44 -45.89
N SER A 71 -36.07 -46.25 -46.43
CA SER A 71 -36.90 -45.75 -47.53
C SER A 71 -36.61 -46.47 -48.84
N ALA A 72 -35.39 -46.95 -49.04
CA ALA A 72 -34.95 -47.67 -50.27
C ALA A 72 -35.27 -49.16 -50.24
N LEU A 73 -35.42 -49.71 -49.04
CA LEU A 73 -35.69 -51.14 -48.81
C LEU A 73 -37.09 -51.28 -48.20
N TYR A 74 -38.10 -51.63 -48.99
CA TYR A 74 -39.41 -52.15 -48.49
C TYR A 74 -39.13 -53.44 -47.72
N MET A 75 -38.73 -53.34 -46.42
CA MET A 75 -38.41 -54.51 -45.63
C MET A 75 -39.65 -55.07 -44.97
N ASP A 76 -39.75 -56.39 -45.00
CA ASP A 76 -40.70 -57.17 -44.24
C ASP A 76 -40.53 -56.91 -42.74
N ASP A 77 -41.58 -56.77 -41.94
CA ASP A 77 -41.60 -56.46 -40.53
C ASP A 77 -40.59 -57.27 -39.71
N LYS A 78 -40.44 -58.61 -40.04
CA LYS A 78 -39.41 -59.43 -39.39
C LYS A 78 -38.01 -59.07 -39.62
N LYS A 79 -37.67 -58.46 -40.81
CA LYS A 79 -36.32 -57.97 -41.13
C LYS A 79 -36.07 -56.68 -40.40
N ASN A 80 -37.07 -55.81 -40.31
CA ASN A 80 -36.97 -54.56 -39.52
C ASN A 80 -36.69 -54.85 -38.04
N ASP A 81 -37.41 -55.80 -37.42
CA ASP A 81 -37.16 -56.21 -36.03
C ASP A 81 -35.71 -56.72 -35.82
N LEU A 82 -35.22 -57.54 -36.74
CA LEU A 82 -33.86 -58.06 -36.66
C LEU A 82 -32.80 -56.90 -36.79
N LEU A 83 -33.03 -55.96 -37.69
CA LEU A 83 -32.13 -54.80 -37.85
C LEU A 83 -32.10 -53.90 -36.63
N LEU A 84 -33.28 -53.54 -36.10
CA LEU A 84 -33.38 -52.70 -34.88
C LEU A 84 -32.76 -53.40 -33.67
N LYS A 85 -32.98 -54.71 -33.51
CA LYS A 85 -32.36 -55.50 -32.46
C LYS A 85 -30.84 -55.55 -32.60
N TRP A 86 -30.31 -55.75 -33.79
CA TRP A 86 -28.85 -55.72 -34.06
C TRP A 86 -28.24 -54.39 -33.69
N ILE A 87 -28.84 -53.22 -34.04
CA ILE A 87 -28.39 -51.89 -33.71
C ILE A 87 -28.30 -51.73 -32.18
N LYS A 88 -29.35 -52.08 -31.45
CA LYS A 88 -29.39 -52.02 -30.00
C LYS A 88 -28.33 -52.92 -29.33
N ASP A 89 -28.15 -54.12 -29.83
CA ASP A 89 -27.22 -55.10 -29.25
C ASP A 89 -25.76 -54.74 -29.57
N THR A 90 -25.52 -54.02 -30.69
CA THR A 90 -24.19 -53.59 -31.10
C THR A 90 -23.73 -52.31 -30.35
N ASP A 91 -24.65 -51.40 -30.01
CA ASP A 91 -24.34 -50.16 -29.32
C ASP A 91 -25.09 -50.02 -27.99
N SER A 92 -24.35 -50.09 -26.89
CA SER A 92 -24.88 -50.02 -25.53
C SER A 92 -25.50 -48.68 -25.13
N ARG A 93 -25.34 -47.64 -25.98
CA ARG A 93 -25.98 -46.33 -25.77
C ARG A 93 -27.51 -46.42 -25.90
N TYR A 94 -28.01 -47.32 -26.71
CA TYR A 94 -29.44 -47.45 -26.96
C TYR A 94 -30.17 -48.23 -25.87
N ALA A 95 -31.24 -47.64 -25.31
CA ALA A 95 -32.20 -48.31 -24.48
C ALA A 95 -33.25 -49.05 -25.35
N GLY A 96 -33.56 -48.48 -26.50
CA GLY A 96 -34.45 -49.02 -27.51
C GLY A 96 -34.43 -48.22 -28.79
N VAL A 97 -34.77 -48.90 -29.90
CA VAL A 97 -34.96 -48.29 -31.22
C VAL A 97 -36.30 -48.78 -31.77
N TYR A 98 -37.09 -47.86 -32.32
CA TYR A 98 -38.46 -48.10 -32.74
C TYR A 98 -38.70 -47.51 -34.13
N TRP A 99 -39.51 -48.22 -34.87
CA TRP A 99 -40.06 -47.78 -36.14
C TRP A 99 -41.52 -47.38 -35.94
N LEU A 100 -41.87 -46.16 -36.33
CA LEU A 100 -43.19 -45.59 -36.11
C LEU A 100 -43.84 -45.26 -37.44
N ASN A 101 -45.17 -45.42 -37.49
CA ASN A 101 -45.98 -44.99 -38.63
C ASN A 101 -46.06 -43.43 -38.71
N ARG A 102 -46.84 -42.90 -39.66
CA ARG A 102 -47.06 -41.46 -39.83
C ARG A 102 -47.79 -40.82 -38.64
N ASP A 103 -48.55 -41.59 -37.89
CA ASP A 103 -49.30 -41.12 -36.75
C ASP A 103 -48.48 -41.25 -35.44
N GLY A 104 -47.21 -41.68 -35.50
CA GLY A 104 -46.33 -41.85 -34.36
C GLY A 104 -46.55 -43.16 -33.57
N VAL A 105 -47.34 -44.09 -34.10
CA VAL A 105 -47.61 -45.41 -33.45
C VAL A 105 -46.48 -46.37 -33.84
N SER A 106 -45.98 -47.14 -32.85
CA SER A 106 -44.92 -48.13 -33.09
C SER A 106 -45.37 -49.27 -33.92
N ILE A 107 -44.67 -49.53 -35.01
CA ILE A 107 -44.87 -50.70 -35.91
C ILE A 107 -43.94 -51.84 -35.49
N SER A 108 -42.70 -51.51 -35.16
CA SER A 108 -41.63 -52.43 -34.82
C SER A 108 -40.71 -51.79 -33.77
N GLY A 109 -40.18 -52.58 -32.84
CA GLY A 109 -39.32 -52.04 -31.80
C GLY A 109 -38.51 -53.09 -31.04
N THR A 110 -37.42 -52.65 -30.42
CA THR A 110 -36.51 -53.54 -29.68
C THR A 110 -36.94 -53.85 -28.26
N ASN A 111 -37.97 -53.18 -27.73
CA ASN A 111 -38.46 -53.37 -26.39
C ASN A 111 -40.01 -53.41 -26.42
N LYS A 112 -40.61 -54.60 -26.25
CA LYS A 112 -42.06 -54.85 -26.31
C LYS A 112 -42.86 -54.13 -25.20
N ASN A 113 -42.22 -53.67 -24.15
CA ASN A 113 -42.94 -52.99 -23.07
C ASN A 113 -43.36 -51.53 -23.48
N PHE A 114 -42.94 -51.05 -24.65
CA PHE A 114 -43.28 -49.73 -25.20
C PHE A 114 -44.17 -49.85 -26.45
N ASP A 115 -44.55 -51.04 -26.92
CA ASP A 115 -45.24 -51.23 -28.20
C ASP A 115 -46.70 -50.72 -28.24
N HIS A 116 -47.22 -50.11 -27.17
CA HIS A 116 -48.61 -49.64 -27.12
C HIS A 116 -48.77 -48.22 -26.55
N TYR A 117 -47.71 -47.44 -26.44
CA TYR A 117 -47.79 -46.07 -25.96
C TYR A 117 -47.56 -45.07 -27.08
N ASP A 118 -48.25 -43.91 -26.99
CA ASP A 118 -47.92 -42.73 -27.77
C ASP A 118 -46.52 -42.28 -27.33
N LEU A 119 -45.50 -42.75 -28.03
CA LEU A 119 -44.08 -42.50 -27.71
C LEU A 119 -43.62 -41.09 -28.08
N ILE A 120 -44.51 -40.29 -28.69
CA ILE A 120 -44.15 -39.01 -29.28
C ILE A 120 -45.29 -38.02 -29.08
N GLU A 121 -44.90 -36.76 -28.79
CA GLU A 121 -45.85 -35.65 -28.74
C GLU A 121 -46.25 -35.22 -30.17
N GLN A 122 -47.48 -34.74 -30.36
CA GLN A 122 -47.97 -34.18 -31.61
C GLN A 122 -47.04 -33.08 -32.17
N ASN A 123 -46.47 -32.26 -31.27
CA ASN A 123 -45.53 -31.21 -31.61
C ASN A 123 -44.21 -31.74 -32.24
N ASP A 124 -43.76 -32.92 -31.84
CA ASP A 124 -42.56 -33.56 -32.39
C ASP A 124 -42.81 -34.07 -33.78
N ILE A 125 -44.00 -34.62 -34.03
CA ILE A 125 -44.43 -35.04 -35.37
C ILE A 125 -44.46 -33.82 -36.33
N GLU A 126 -45.11 -32.74 -35.93
CA GLU A 126 -45.18 -31.52 -36.70
C GLU A 126 -43.77 -30.92 -36.98
N ARG A 127 -42.89 -30.95 -35.99
CA ARG A 127 -41.50 -30.52 -36.12
C ARG A 127 -40.73 -31.39 -37.09
N ALA A 128 -40.88 -32.71 -37.04
CA ALA A 128 -40.22 -33.64 -37.93
C ALA A 128 -40.64 -33.42 -39.38
N VAL A 129 -41.95 -33.24 -39.60
CA VAL A 129 -42.51 -32.98 -40.95
C VAL A 129 -41.98 -31.66 -41.49
N LYS A 130 -41.87 -30.62 -40.65
CA LYS A 130 -41.41 -29.30 -41.06
C LYS A 130 -39.90 -29.23 -41.31
N THR A 131 -39.09 -29.82 -40.42
CA THR A 131 -37.62 -29.74 -40.48
C THR A 131 -36.99 -30.77 -41.42
N GLN A 132 -37.63 -31.93 -41.55
CA GLN A 132 -37.12 -33.10 -42.30
C GLN A 132 -35.74 -33.57 -41.81
N LYS A 133 -35.38 -33.29 -40.56
CA LYS A 133 -34.10 -33.64 -39.90
C LYS A 133 -34.33 -34.33 -38.57
N ALA A 134 -33.33 -35.06 -38.13
CA ALA A 134 -33.33 -35.64 -36.80
C ALA A 134 -33.16 -34.57 -35.71
N PHE A 135 -33.82 -34.71 -34.60
CA PHE A 135 -33.74 -33.81 -33.44
C PHE A 135 -34.00 -34.55 -32.14
N VAL A 136 -33.65 -33.92 -31.01
CA VAL A 136 -33.98 -34.41 -29.68
C VAL A 136 -35.45 -34.13 -29.41
N ALA A 137 -36.22 -35.19 -29.11
CA ALA A 137 -37.66 -35.11 -28.87
C ALA A 137 -38.00 -34.41 -27.55
N GLY A 138 -39.25 -33.96 -27.42
CA GLY A 138 -39.75 -33.29 -26.24
C GLY A 138 -39.58 -34.11 -24.96
N THR A 139 -39.16 -33.42 -23.87
CA THR A 139 -38.73 -34.08 -22.61
C THR A 139 -39.83 -34.21 -21.56
N LYS A 140 -41.07 -33.86 -21.87
CA LYS A 140 -42.20 -33.97 -20.90
C LYS A 140 -42.40 -35.36 -20.36
N GLU A 141 -42.16 -36.39 -21.19
CA GLU A 141 -42.25 -37.78 -20.76
C GLU A 141 -41.16 -38.19 -19.77
N LEU A 142 -39.96 -37.63 -19.85
CA LEU A 142 -38.87 -37.86 -18.90
C LEU A 142 -39.30 -37.59 -17.45
N HIS A 143 -40.06 -36.53 -17.23
CA HIS A 143 -40.47 -36.13 -15.89
C HIS A 143 -41.60 -36.96 -15.31
N ASN A 144 -42.56 -37.39 -16.14
CA ASN A 144 -43.75 -38.11 -15.68
C ASN A 144 -43.54 -39.61 -15.44
N ARG A 145 -42.49 -40.22 -16.01
CA ARG A 145 -42.30 -41.67 -15.99
C ARG A 145 -41.01 -42.19 -15.34
N ASN A 146 -40.16 -41.30 -14.74
CA ASN A 146 -38.86 -41.70 -14.19
C ASN A 146 -37.97 -42.45 -15.19
N LEU A 147 -38.00 -42.04 -16.45
CA LEU A 147 -37.31 -42.74 -17.54
C LEU A 147 -35.82 -42.38 -17.53
N ASN A 148 -34.94 -43.37 -17.52
CA ASN A 148 -33.48 -43.23 -17.56
C ASN A 148 -32.95 -43.07 -18.98
N HIS A 149 -33.71 -42.44 -19.89
CA HIS A 149 -33.31 -42.19 -21.27
C HIS A 149 -33.94 -40.91 -21.84
N PHE A 150 -33.30 -40.30 -22.82
CA PHE A 150 -33.88 -39.26 -23.68
C PHE A 150 -34.05 -39.79 -25.09
N SER A 151 -34.90 -39.13 -25.89
CA SER A 151 -35.30 -39.64 -27.20
C SER A 151 -34.75 -38.76 -28.32
N ILE A 152 -34.26 -39.39 -29.38
CA ILE A 152 -33.90 -38.75 -30.65
C ILE A 152 -34.83 -39.28 -31.71
N PHE A 153 -35.40 -38.36 -32.49
CA PHE A 153 -36.45 -38.60 -33.46
C PHE A 153 -36.00 -38.22 -34.84
N ALA A 154 -36.16 -39.10 -35.83
CA ALA A 154 -35.77 -38.88 -37.22
C ALA A 154 -36.92 -39.28 -38.19
N PRO A 155 -37.31 -38.42 -39.15
CA PRO A 155 -38.31 -38.72 -40.15
C PRO A 155 -37.75 -39.67 -41.20
N ILE A 156 -38.59 -40.61 -41.64
CA ILE A 156 -38.34 -41.48 -42.80
C ILE A 156 -38.99 -40.81 -44.00
N LEU A 157 -38.20 -40.42 -44.99
CA LEU A 157 -38.63 -39.71 -46.17
C LEU A 157 -38.66 -40.66 -47.39
N ASP A 158 -39.68 -40.53 -48.25
CA ASP A 158 -39.68 -41.19 -49.55
C ASP A 158 -38.85 -40.43 -50.60
N GLN A 159 -38.85 -40.93 -51.83
CA GLN A 159 -38.11 -40.30 -52.94
C GLN A 159 -38.62 -38.89 -53.28
N GLU A 160 -39.86 -38.57 -52.94
CA GLU A 160 -40.49 -37.27 -53.12
C GLU A 160 -40.33 -36.35 -51.88
N ARG A 161 -39.53 -36.77 -50.86
CA ARG A 161 -39.35 -36.09 -49.56
C ARG A 161 -40.65 -36.00 -48.73
N LYS A 162 -41.62 -36.88 -48.94
CA LYS A 162 -42.77 -36.97 -48.07
C LYS A 162 -42.48 -37.93 -46.90
N VAL A 163 -42.89 -37.55 -45.71
CA VAL A 163 -42.72 -38.38 -44.50
C VAL A 163 -43.59 -39.64 -44.59
N GLN A 164 -42.96 -40.79 -44.53
CA GLN A 164 -43.62 -42.13 -44.55
C GLN A 164 -43.75 -42.73 -43.15
N GLY A 165 -42.97 -42.29 -42.23
CA GLY A 165 -42.92 -42.75 -40.84
C GLY A 165 -41.74 -42.11 -40.12
N PHE A 166 -41.37 -42.65 -38.96
CA PHE A 166 -40.32 -42.11 -38.14
C PHE A 166 -39.49 -43.25 -37.52
N LEU A 167 -38.21 -42.91 -37.25
CA LEU A 167 -37.34 -43.69 -36.37
C LEU A 167 -37.19 -42.95 -35.04
N LEU A 168 -37.32 -43.68 -33.93
CA LEU A 168 -37.14 -43.19 -32.59
C LEU A 168 -36.04 -43.99 -31.90
N ALA A 169 -35.06 -43.33 -31.33
CA ALA A 169 -34.03 -43.95 -30.50
C ALA A 169 -34.10 -43.41 -29.07
N HIS A 170 -34.16 -44.28 -28.12
CA HIS A 170 -34.01 -43.98 -26.70
C HIS A 170 -32.54 -44.12 -26.29
N ILE A 171 -31.93 -43.02 -25.85
CA ILE A 171 -30.54 -42.99 -25.41
C ILE A 171 -30.47 -43.08 -23.91
N ARG A 172 -29.68 -44.00 -23.40
CA ARG A 172 -29.51 -44.29 -21.98
C ARG A 172 -28.77 -43.20 -21.24
N LEU A 173 -29.42 -42.54 -20.29
CA LEU A 173 -28.81 -41.52 -19.42
C LEU A 173 -27.76 -42.13 -18.46
N ASP A 174 -27.99 -43.36 -17.94
CA ASP A 174 -27.03 -44.05 -17.07
C ASP A 174 -25.70 -44.36 -17.80
N HIS A 175 -25.75 -44.63 -19.11
CA HIS A 175 -24.55 -44.81 -19.91
C HIS A 175 -23.77 -43.47 -20.05
N LEU A 176 -24.49 -42.38 -20.35
CA LEU A 176 -23.92 -41.05 -20.46
C LEU A 176 -23.33 -40.59 -19.11
N GLU A 177 -24.09 -40.77 -18.01
CA GLU A 177 -23.65 -40.48 -16.65
C GLU A 177 -22.37 -41.22 -16.26
N LYS A 178 -22.31 -42.53 -16.53
CA LYS A 178 -21.14 -43.35 -16.23
C LYS A 178 -19.89 -42.85 -16.97
N ARG A 179 -20.02 -42.49 -18.25
CA ARG A 179 -18.92 -41.97 -19.06
C ARG A 179 -18.45 -40.62 -18.53
N LEU A 180 -19.36 -39.69 -18.23
CA LEU A 180 -19.06 -38.40 -17.70
C LEU A 180 -18.38 -38.47 -16.31
N LYS A 181 -18.83 -39.38 -15.43
CA LYS A 181 -18.17 -39.64 -14.14
C LYS A 181 -16.74 -40.17 -14.26
N ILE A 182 -16.45 -41.00 -15.27
CA ILE A 182 -15.10 -41.52 -15.51
C ILE A 182 -14.17 -40.41 -16.00
N LEU A 183 -14.65 -39.48 -16.81
CA LEU A 183 -13.86 -38.40 -17.35
C LEU A 183 -13.32 -37.43 -16.26
N ASN A 184 -14.13 -37.12 -15.26
CA ASN A 184 -13.66 -36.34 -14.09
C ASN A 184 -14.56 -36.58 -12.86
N PRO A 185 -14.16 -37.45 -11.92
CA PRO A 185 -14.98 -37.83 -10.77
C PRO A 185 -15.16 -36.70 -9.73
N GLY A 186 -14.40 -35.59 -9.84
CA GLY A 186 -14.44 -34.48 -8.89
C GLY A 186 -15.35 -33.32 -9.27
N HIS A 187 -15.90 -33.31 -10.48
CA HIS A 187 -16.79 -32.23 -10.91
C HIS A 187 -18.26 -32.56 -10.59
N THR A 188 -19.00 -31.48 -10.28
CA THR A 188 -20.46 -31.55 -10.17
C THR A 188 -21.07 -30.90 -11.41
N PHE A 189 -22.01 -31.57 -12.03
CA PHE A 189 -22.71 -30.98 -13.15
C PHE A 189 -24.14 -31.49 -13.24
N LYS A 190 -25.00 -30.64 -13.82
CA LYS A 190 -26.40 -30.93 -14.10
C LYS A 190 -26.73 -30.49 -15.53
N VAL A 191 -27.62 -31.24 -16.16
CA VAL A 191 -28.18 -30.90 -17.47
C VAL A 191 -29.69 -30.66 -17.28
N GLU A 192 -30.13 -29.49 -17.71
CA GLU A 192 -31.52 -29.06 -17.59
C GLU A 192 -32.06 -28.59 -18.96
N THR A 193 -33.36 -28.80 -19.20
CA THR A 193 -34.06 -28.21 -20.36
C THR A 193 -34.27 -26.71 -20.14
N LYS A 194 -34.72 -25.99 -21.20
CA LYS A 194 -35.20 -24.60 -21.09
C LYS A 194 -36.27 -24.41 -20.00
N ASP A 195 -37.14 -25.40 -19.82
CA ASP A 195 -38.21 -25.40 -18.83
C ASP A 195 -37.72 -25.84 -17.43
N LYS A 196 -36.39 -25.92 -17.23
CA LYS A 196 -35.73 -26.36 -15.98
C LYS A 196 -36.07 -27.77 -15.54
N ILE A 197 -36.46 -28.61 -16.47
CA ILE A 197 -36.61 -30.05 -16.22
C ILE A 197 -35.21 -30.67 -16.16
N ARG A 198 -34.89 -31.33 -15.06
CA ARG A 198 -33.59 -31.96 -14.84
C ARG A 198 -33.51 -33.26 -15.61
N ILE A 199 -32.51 -33.36 -16.50
CA ILE A 199 -32.24 -34.56 -17.31
C ILE A 199 -31.19 -35.44 -16.64
N LEU A 200 -30.10 -34.80 -16.17
CA LEU A 200 -28.96 -35.48 -15.57
C LEU A 200 -28.46 -34.69 -14.39
N ASP A 201 -28.04 -35.38 -13.32
CA ASP A 201 -27.47 -34.76 -12.13
C ASP A 201 -26.35 -35.65 -11.59
N ILE A 202 -25.11 -35.11 -11.55
CA ILE A 202 -23.94 -35.85 -11.12
C ILE A 202 -23.28 -35.14 -9.97
N ASN A 203 -23.10 -35.81 -8.84
CA ASN A 203 -22.43 -35.34 -7.63
C ASN A 203 -23.07 -34.06 -6.98
N ALA A 204 -24.37 -33.77 -7.23
CA ALA A 204 -25.00 -32.55 -6.72
C ALA A 204 -25.21 -32.55 -5.19
N GLU A 205 -25.31 -33.72 -4.56
CA GLU A 205 -25.64 -33.83 -3.14
C GLU A 205 -24.44 -33.66 -2.18
N GLY A 206 -23.21 -33.56 -2.68
CA GLY A 206 -22.00 -33.62 -1.87
C GLY A 206 -21.29 -32.25 -1.61
N PHE A 207 -21.78 -31.16 -2.15
CA PHE A 207 -21.04 -29.88 -2.13
C PHE A 207 -21.71 -28.78 -1.31
N THR A 208 -21.19 -28.54 -0.10
CA THR A 208 -21.56 -27.46 0.82
C THR A 208 -20.62 -26.25 0.70
N GLY A 209 -20.33 -25.73 -0.47
CA GLY A 209 -19.41 -24.58 -0.67
C GLY A 209 -20.03 -23.45 -1.51
N HIS A 210 -19.53 -22.23 -1.34
CA HIS A 210 -19.89 -21.02 -2.10
C HIS A 210 -19.30 -21.00 -3.53
N SER A 211 -19.49 -22.05 -4.31
CA SER A 211 -19.01 -22.09 -5.69
C SER A 211 -20.09 -21.70 -6.67
N THR A 212 -19.71 -20.92 -7.67
CA THR A 212 -20.59 -20.44 -8.73
C THR A 212 -20.79 -21.52 -9.79
N TRP A 213 -22.04 -21.73 -10.20
CA TRP A 213 -22.35 -22.55 -11.37
C TRP A 213 -21.98 -21.77 -12.64
N VAL A 214 -21.40 -22.45 -13.59
CA VAL A 214 -21.14 -21.92 -14.95
C VAL A 214 -22.06 -22.66 -15.91
N ASP A 215 -22.91 -21.93 -16.59
CA ASP A 215 -23.90 -22.45 -17.53
C ASP A 215 -23.33 -22.40 -18.95
N VAL A 216 -23.42 -23.54 -19.65
CA VAL A 216 -22.99 -23.70 -21.03
C VAL A 216 -24.16 -24.30 -21.81
N PRO A 217 -24.71 -23.60 -22.82
CA PRO A 217 -25.80 -24.13 -23.63
C PRO A 217 -25.26 -25.24 -24.55
N LEU A 218 -26.06 -26.32 -24.72
CA LEU A 218 -25.78 -27.33 -25.71
C LEU A 218 -26.18 -26.84 -27.10
N THR A 219 -25.47 -27.27 -28.13
CA THR A 219 -25.74 -26.88 -29.53
C THR A 219 -26.69 -27.82 -30.23
N GLU A 220 -26.69 -29.09 -29.85
CA GLU A 220 -27.47 -30.14 -30.48
C GLU A 220 -28.85 -30.38 -29.82
N ALA A 221 -29.07 -29.76 -28.66
CA ALA A 221 -30.36 -29.83 -27.92
C ALA A 221 -30.64 -28.50 -27.23
N ASP A 222 -31.92 -28.16 -26.99
CA ASP A 222 -32.34 -26.97 -26.24
C ASP A 222 -32.13 -27.17 -24.72
N TRP A 223 -30.91 -27.59 -24.32
CA TRP A 223 -30.54 -27.90 -22.96
C TRP A 223 -29.40 -26.99 -22.49
N THR A 224 -29.27 -26.85 -21.18
CA THR A 224 -28.17 -26.12 -20.54
C THR A 224 -27.43 -27.08 -19.62
N LEU A 225 -26.13 -27.13 -19.81
CA LEU A 225 -25.19 -27.81 -18.93
C LEU A 225 -24.66 -26.82 -17.92
N SER A 226 -24.88 -27.05 -16.63
CA SER A 226 -24.31 -26.27 -15.54
C SER A 226 -23.21 -27.07 -14.86
N VAL A 227 -22.02 -26.46 -14.73
CA VAL A 227 -20.85 -27.12 -14.14
C VAL A 227 -20.39 -26.37 -12.92
N LYS A 228 -19.97 -27.11 -11.91
CA LYS A 228 -19.39 -26.60 -10.66
C LYS A 228 -18.10 -27.36 -10.37
N VAL A 229 -17.03 -26.59 -10.09
CA VAL A 229 -15.72 -27.13 -9.70
C VAL A 229 -15.60 -27.15 -8.18
N PRO A 230 -14.99 -28.21 -7.59
CA PRO A 230 -14.86 -28.32 -6.13
C PRO A 230 -14.03 -27.23 -5.49
N ASP A 231 -14.40 -26.84 -4.26
CA ASP A 231 -13.74 -25.84 -3.43
C ASP A 231 -12.42 -26.36 -2.83
N LYS A 232 -11.49 -26.78 -3.64
CA LYS A 232 -10.14 -27.08 -3.15
C LYS A 232 -9.35 -25.79 -3.04
N ILE A 233 -9.17 -25.28 -1.81
CA ILE A 233 -8.16 -24.26 -1.54
C ILE A 233 -6.81 -24.93 -1.78
N ASN A 234 -6.09 -24.46 -2.79
CA ASN A 234 -4.76 -24.95 -3.05
C ASN A 234 -3.87 -24.56 -1.86
N SER A 235 -3.21 -25.52 -1.22
CA SER A 235 -2.31 -25.29 -0.09
C SER A 235 -1.19 -24.25 -0.43
N ASN A 236 -0.78 -24.20 -1.70
CA ASN A 236 0.16 -23.20 -2.18
C ASN A 236 -0.35 -21.77 -2.02
N ASN A 237 -1.62 -21.52 -2.32
CA ASN A 237 -2.19 -20.17 -2.20
C ASN A 237 -2.25 -19.69 -0.74
N MET A 238 -2.55 -20.61 0.17
CA MET A 238 -2.52 -20.33 1.61
C MET A 238 -1.10 -20.06 2.11
N ASN A 239 -0.10 -20.83 1.65
CA ASN A 239 1.30 -20.61 2.01
C ASN A 239 1.82 -19.26 1.51
N VAL A 240 1.47 -18.86 0.29
CA VAL A 240 1.81 -17.54 -0.26
C VAL A 240 1.17 -16.42 0.56
N PHE A 241 -0.09 -16.56 0.93
CA PHE A 241 -0.78 -15.60 1.81
C PHE A 241 -0.07 -15.44 3.15
N LEU A 242 0.24 -16.55 3.83
CA LEU A 242 0.95 -16.55 5.12
C LEU A 242 2.35 -15.92 4.99
N MET A 243 3.06 -16.21 3.92
CA MET A 243 4.37 -15.62 3.63
C MET A 243 4.28 -14.09 3.45
N LEU A 244 3.30 -13.59 2.71
CA LEU A 244 3.07 -12.15 2.52
C LEU A 244 2.73 -11.45 3.85
N VAL A 245 1.88 -12.05 4.68
CA VAL A 245 1.55 -11.53 6.02
C VAL A 245 2.81 -11.49 6.89
N PHE A 246 3.63 -12.53 6.86
CA PHE A 246 4.89 -12.59 7.62
C PHE A 246 5.86 -11.50 7.18
N PHE A 247 6.10 -11.32 5.88
CA PHE A 247 6.96 -10.25 5.37
C PHE A 247 6.44 -8.85 5.70
N THR A 248 5.13 -8.66 5.62
CA THR A 248 4.49 -7.38 5.99
C THR A 248 4.72 -7.08 7.48
N PHE A 249 4.53 -8.08 8.35
CA PHE A 249 4.81 -7.95 9.79
C PHE A 249 6.27 -7.60 10.05
N PHE A 250 7.20 -8.32 9.43
CA PHE A 250 8.63 -8.09 9.60
C PHE A 250 9.04 -6.68 9.16
N PHE A 251 8.54 -6.24 8.01
CA PHE A 251 8.85 -4.92 7.45
C PHE A 251 8.28 -3.77 8.30
N THR A 252 7.03 -3.88 8.72
CA THR A 252 6.41 -2.87 9.60
C THR A 252 7.08 -2.82 10.96
N HIS A 253 7.50 -3.95 11.50
CA HIS A 253 8.24 -4.02 12.76
C HIS A 253 9.63 -3.37 12.65
N MET A 254 10.33 -3.58 11.54
CA MET A 254 11.62 -2.92 11.26
C MET A 254 11.46 -1.40 11.18
N ILE A 255 10.43 -0.91 10.49
CA ILE A 255 10.11 0.52 10.44
C ILE A 255 9.85 1.07 11.84
N TYR A 256 9.09 0.36 12.67
CA TYR A 256 8.82 0.78 14.04
C TYR A 256 10.11 0.94 14.86
N ILE A 257 11.05 0.00 14.76
CA ILE A 257 12.34 0.08 15.46
C ILE A 257 13.13 1.32 15.02
N ILE A 258 13.20 1.58 13.72
CA ILE A 258 13.90 2.75 13.16
C ILE A 258 13.27 4.05 13.67
N VAL A 259 11.95 4.15 13.63
CA VAL A 259 11.22 5.34 14.11
C VAL A 259 11.42 5.56 15.61
N GLU A 260 11.37 4.51 16.42
CA GLU A 260 11.61 4.61 17.85
C GLU A 260 13.04 5.09 18.15
N GLU A 261 14.04 4.57 17.43
CA GLU A 261 15.43 5.02 17.58
C GLU A 261 15.61 6.49 17.22
N LEU A 262 15.00 6.95 16.12
CA LEU A 262 15.04 8.35 15.70
C LEU A 262 14.41 9.29 16.75
N ILE A 263 13.28 8.89 17.32
CA ILE A 263 12.60 9.63 18.39
C ILE A 263 13.50 9.72 19.64
N VAL A 264 14.11 8.61 20.03
CA VAL A 264 15.02 8.58 21.21
C VAL A 264 16.23 9.47 20.97
N ARG A 265 16.88 9.39 19.80
CA ARG A 265 18.03 10.24 19.43
C ARG A 265 17.67 11.74 19.46
N ARG A 266 16.49 12.11 18.93
CA ARG A 266 16.01 13.48 18.94
C ARG A 266 15.77 14.00 20.36
N ASN A 267 15.15 13.19 21.21
CA ASN A 267 14.86 13.56 22.59
C ASN A 267 16.13 13.73 23.42
N THR A 268 17.13 12.85 23.24
CA THR A 268 18.43 12.98 23.93
C THR A 268 19.19 14.22 23.49
N LYS A 269 19.14 14.57 22.21
CA LYS A 269 19.74 15.82 21.68
C LYS A 269 19.08 17.05 22.30
N ASN A 270 17.76 17.09 22.32
CA ASN A 270 16.99 18.19 22.91
C ASN A 270 17.26 18.35 24.42
N GLN A 271 17.36 17.23 25.16
CA GLN A 271 17.71 17.28 26.59
C GLN A 271 19.12 17.80 26.83
N LYS A 272 20.10 17.44 26.00
CA LYS A 272 21.46 17.99 26.12
C LYS A 272 21.47 19.52 25.93
N ILE A 273 20.80 20.01 24.89
CA ILE A 273 20.68 21.44 24.63
C ILE A 273 20.01 22.16 25.81
N LEU A 274 18.93 21.61 26.34
CA LEU A 274 18.22 22.18 27.48
C LEU A 274 19.09 22.21 28.74
N ASN A 275 19.82 21.13 29.04
CA ASN A 275 20.72 21.07 30.17
C ASN A 275 21.89 22.06 30.06
N GLU A 276 22.44 22.24 28.86
CA GLU A 276 23.48 23.24 28.60
C GLU A 276 22.95 24.67 28.81
N SER A 277 21.76 24.96 28.29
CA SER A 277 21.09 26.25 28.49
C SER A 277 20.84 26.54 29.99
N GLN A 278 20.34 25.55 30.72
CA GLN A 278 20.12 25.70 32.19
C GLN A 278 21.42 25.92 32.96
N LYS A 279 22.52 25.24 32.55
CA LYS A 279 23.84 25.48 33.20
C LYS A 279 24.32 26.91 32.97
N ILE A 280 24.18 27.43 31.74
CA ILE A 280 24.57 28.81 31.42
C ILE A 280 23.72 29.81 32.21
N GLU A 281 22.43 29.62 32.28
CA GLU A 281 21.50 30.46 33.07
C GLU A 281 21.83 30.44 34.56
N PHE A 282 22.15 29.28 35.11
CA PHE A 282 22.55 29.14 36.52
C PHE A 282 23.86 29.85 36.81
N VAL A 283 24.87 29.66 35.94
CA VAL A 283 26.17 30.39 36.07
C VAL A 283 25.95 31.89 35.97
N GLY A 284 25.09 32.37 35.09
CA GLY A 284 24.75 33.77 34.93
C GLY A 284 24.11 34.38 36.19
N THR A 285 23.17 33.67 36.77
CA THR A 285 22.49 34.12 37.96
C THR A 285 23.45 34.20 39.15
N LEU A 286 24.29 33.16 39.33
CA LEU A 286 25.33 33.17 40.39
C LEU A 286 26.34 34.30 40.17
N ALA A 287 26.81 34.49 38.93
CA ALA A 287 27.76 35.55 38.62
C ALA A 287 27.18 36.93 38.97
N ALA A 288 25.92 37.19 38.62
CA ALA A 288 25.25 38.45 38.93
C ALA A 288 25.11 38.70 40.45
N SER A 289 24.69 37.69 41.19
CA SER A 289 24.56 37.78 42.66
C SER A 289 25.93 38.02 43.31
N THR A 290 26.92 37.19 42.99
CA THR A 290 28.27 37.25 43.56
C THR A 290 28.94 38.58 43.21
N ALA A 291 28.80 39.10 42.01
CA ALA A 291 29.39 40.38 41.61
C ALA A 291 28.77 41.56 42.37
N HIS A 292 27.48 41.57 42.61
CA HIS A 292 26.84 42.57 43.48
C HIS A 292 27.36 42.50 44.93
N GLU A 293 27.54 41.32 45.47
CA GLU A 293 28.04 41.11 46.83
C GLU A 293 29.53 41.50 46.97
N ILE A 294 30.34 41.34 45.89
CA ILE A 294 31.75 41.78 45.89
C ILE A 294 31.84 43.30 45.66
N LYS A 295 31.03 43.89 44.80
CA LYS A 295 31.07 45.33 44.49
C LYS A 295 30.72 46.20 45.69
N ASN A 296 29.82 45.72 46.60
CA ASN A 296 29.41 46.44 47.79
C ASN A 296 30.57 46.72 48.75
N PRO A 297 31.36 45.72 49.22
CA PRO A 297 32.48 45.94 50.12
C PRO A 297 33.62 46.74 49.44
N LEU A 298 33.87 46.53 48.11
CA LEU A 298 34.85 47.29 47.38
C LEU A 298 34.51 48.77 47.32
N THR A 299 33.23 49.12 47.19
CA THR A 299 32.77 50.53 47.22
C THR A 299 33.00 51.13 48.61
N GLY A 300 32.76 50.38 49.66
CA GLY A 300 33.04 50.79 51.04
C GLY A 300 34.54 51.01 51.30
N ILE A 301 35.40 50.08 50.86
CA ILE A 301 36.85 50.19 50.96
C ILE A 301 37.38 51.42 50.16
N LYS A 302 36.88 51.60 48.94
CA LYS A 302 37.20 52.72 48.09
C LYS A 302 36.92 54.08 48.83
N GLY A 303 35.71 54.18 49.42
CA GLY A 303 35.33 55.38 50.19
C GLY A 303 36.23 55.65 51.42
N LEU A 304 36.58 54.54 52.15
CA LEU A 304 37.52 54.71 53.31
C LEU A 304 38.90 55.10 52.88
N VAL A 305 39.44 54.56 51.78
CA VAL A 305 40.76 55.00 51.21
C VAL A 305 40.71 56.42 50.79
N GLN A 306 39.63 56.89 50.13
CA GLN A 306 39.49 58.32 49.77
C GLN A 306 39.49 59.23 50.99
N LEU A 307 38.81 58.88 52.07
CA LEU A 307 38.83 59.62 53.31
C LEU A 307 40.25 59.68 53.95
N LEU A 308 41.02 58.58 53.85
CA LEU A 308 42.41 58.57 54.33
C LEU A 308 43.33 59.45 53.51
N VAL A 309 43.18 59.48 52.19
CA VAL A 309 43.89 60.36 51.26
C VAL A 309 43.68 61.83 51.66
N GLU A 310 42.43 62.19 52.00
CA GLU A 310 42.11 63.58 52.41
C GLU A 310 42.69 63.93 53.77
N LYS A 311 42.81 62.98 54.70
CA LYS A 311 43.31 63.24 56.06
C LYS A 311 44.83 63.22 56.19
N HIS A 312 45.51 62.49 55.33
CA HIS A 312 46.97 62.28 55.39
C HIS A 312 47.63 62.67 54.06
N PRO A 313 47.91 63.93 53.84
CA PRO A 313 48.46 64.46 52.55
C PRO A 313 49.96 64.22 52.35
N GLU A 314 50.63 63.49 53.25
CA GLU A 314 52.08 63.22 53.15
C GLU A 314 52.43 62.43 51.86
N GLU A 315 53.50 62.74 51.23
CA GLU A 315 53.89 62.23 49.89
C GLU A 315 54.09 60.70 49.89
N GLN A 316 54.60 60.17 51.01
CA GLN A 316 54.80 58.71 51.17
C GLN A 316 53.52 57.93 51.33
N ASP A 317 52.50 58.44 52.04
CA ASP A 317 51.19 57.85 52.23
C ASP A 317 50.39 57.90 50.92
N GLN A 318 50.51 58.97 50.16
CA GLN A 318 49.83 59.07 48.82
C GLN A 318 50.27 57.99 47.86
N PHE A 319 51.52 57.54 47.92
CA PHE A 319 52.00 56.43 47.12
C PHE A 319 51.24 55.13 47.44
N TYR A 320 51.11 54.75 48.72
CA TYR A 320 50.41 53.56 49.18
C TYR A 320 48.93 53.63 48.84
N TYR A 321 48.25 54.74 49.02
CA TYR A 321 46.85 54.91 48.64
C TYR A 321 46.63 54.77 47.15
N SER A 322 47.52 55.28 46.32
CA SER A 322 47.43 55.12 44.84
C SER A 322 47.53 53.65 44.42
N VAL A 323 48.39 52.88 45.08
CA VAL A 323 48.49 51.41 44.81
C VAL A 323 47.20 50.65 45.21
N ILE A 324 46.65 50.96 46.40
CA ILE A 324 45.44 50.38 46.90
C ILE A 324 44.24 50.71 45.96
N MET A 325 44.12 51.96 45.56
CA MET A 325 43.08 52.41 44.62
C MET A 325 43.19 51.72 43.28
N LYS A 326 44.39 51.54 42.76
CA LYS A 326 44.63 50.83 41.50
C LYS A 326 44.22 49.35 41.59
N GLU A 327 44.44 48.65 42.72
CA GLU A 327 44.08 47.28 42.91
C GLU A 327 42.55 47.12 43.13
N ILE A 328 41.87 48.08 43.78
CA ILE A 328 40.41 48.13 43.87
C ILE A 328 39.76 48.26 42.50
N GLU A 329 40.32 49.13 41.65
CA GLU A 329 39.85 49.32 40.26
C GLU A 329 40.06 48.05 39.43
N ARG A 330 41.20 47.37 39.62
CA ARG A 330 41.50 46.12 38.97
C ARG A 330 40.48 45.01 39.36
N ILE A 331 40.17 44.88 40.65
CA ILE A 331 39.16 43.91 41.12
C ILE A 331 37.76 44.23 40.56
N ASN A 332 37.40 45.54 40.53
CA ASN A 332 36.11 45.93 39.93
C ASN A 332 36.03 45.61 38.42
N SER A 333 37.16 45.72 37.69
CA SER A 333 37.21 45.30 36.30
C SER A 333 36.99 43.79 36.13
N ILE A 334 37.71 42.98 36.93
CA ILE A 334 37.55 41.50 36.89
C ILE A 334 36.12 41.08 37.21
N VAL A 335 35.51 41.70 38.23
CA VAL A 335 34.11 41.41 38.62
C VAL A 335 33.12 41.78 37.48
N SER A 336 33.41 42.92 36.81
CA SER A 336 32.59 43.37 35.67
C SER A 336 32.72 42.43 34.48
N GLU A 337 33.92 41.94 34.16
CA GLU A 337 34.16 40.92 33.12
C GLU A 337 33.46 39.57 33.46
N PHE A 338 33.49 39.16 34.72
CA PHE A 338 32.80 37.97 35.17
C PHE A 338 31.27 38.07 35.00
N LEU A 339 30.67 39.24 35.21
CA LEU A 339 29.26 39.52 34.96
C LEU A 339 28.87 39.39 33.50
N ILE A 340 29.78 39.69 32.56
CA ILE A 340 29.54 39.60 31.14
C ILE A 340 29.37 38.11 30.72
N LEU A 341 30.18 37.21 31.29
CA LEU A 341 30.10 35.77 31.05
C LEU A 341 28.79 35.17 31.53
N GLY A 342 28.16 35.74 32.57
CA GLY A 342 26.94 35.23 33.17
C GLY A 342 25.63 35.84 32.65
N LYS A 343 25.65 36.83 31.80
CA LYS A 343 24.40 37.39 31.20
C LYS A 343 23.86 36.47 30.12
N PRO A 344 22.63 35.97 30.27
CA PRO A 344 21.99 35.25 29.17
C PRO A 344 21.92 36.15 27.94
N MET A 345 22.33 35.63 26.79
CA MET A 345 22.31 36.30 25.48
C MET A 345 20.91 36.51 24.91
N ALA A 346 19.95 37.00 25.69
CA ALA A 346 18.66 37.45 25.18
C ALA A 346 18.71 38.92 24.77
N GLN A 347 19.68 39.25 23.93
CA GLN A 347 19.74 40.61 23.36
C GLN A 347 19.26 40.57 21.93
N THR A 348 18.25 41.37 21.63
CA THR A 348 17.71 41.51 20.27
C THR A 348 18.78 42.12 19.36
N LEU A 349 19.23 41.34 18.41
CA LEU A 349 20.07 41.81 17.32
C LEU A 349 19.28 42.86 16.50
N SER A 350 19.82 44.05 16.33
CA SER A 350 19.22 45.10 15.53
C SER A 350 20.19 45.55 14.44
N LEU A 351 19.66 46.13 13.40
CA LEU A 351 20.47 46.59 12.26
C LEU A 351 21.05 47.98 12.57
N TYR A 352 22.36 48.08 12.67
CA TYR A 352 23.08 49.34 12.93
C TYR A 352 24.06 49.63 11.82
N ASP A 353 24.27 50.95 11.54
CA ASP A 353 25.38 51.38 10.70
C ASP A 353 26.66 51.46 11.56
N ILE A 354 27.68 50.68 11.18
CA ILE A 354 28.96 50.63 11.89
C ILE A 354 29.58 51.99 12.05
N ARG A 355 29.42 52.89 11.06
CA ARG A 355 29.96 54.23 11.11
C ARG A 355 29.40 55.06 12.26
N SER A 356 28.12 54.90 12.56
CA SER A 356 27.49 55.55 13.71
C SER A 356 28.07 55.09 15.04
N ILE A 357 28.35 53.80 15.14
CA ILE A 357 28.98 53.19 16.33
C ILE A 357 30.43 53.72 16.47
N MET A 358 31.17 53.77 15.37
CA MET A 358 32.53 54.28 15.39
C MET A 358 32.60 55.78 15.72
N ALA A 359 31.63 56.55 15.22
CA ALA A 359 31.57 58.00 15.57
C ALA A 359 31.35 58.22 17.08
N GLU A 360 30.61 57.36 17.76
CA GLU A 360 30.43 57.41 19.22
C GLU A 360 31.69 56.95 19.99
N LEU A 361 32.46 56.01 19.43
CA LEU A 361 33.66 55.45 20.04
C LEU A 361 34.89 56.34 19.81
N ARG A 362 34.89 57.11 18.72
CA ARG A 362 36.04 57.98 18.31
C ARG A 362 36.59 58.89 19.41
N PRO A 363 35.78 59.71 20.13
CA PRO A 363 36.28 60.58 21.17
C PRO A 363 36.90 59.82 22.34
N ILE A 364 36.36 58.59 22.65
CA ILE A 364 36.85 57.76 23.74
C ILE A 364 38.21 57.16 23.38
N ILE A 365 38.36 56.59 22.18
CA ILE A 365 39.62 56.00 21.70
C ILE A 365 40.69 57.07 21.52
N GLU A 366 40.34 58.25 20.97
CA GLU A 366 41.28 59.35 20.82
C GLU A 366 41.71 59.96 22.17
N SER A 367 40.85 59.96 23.19
CA SER A 367 41.20 60.39 24.54
C SER A 367 42.19 59.44 25.20
N GLU A 368 41.96 58.14 25.09
CA GLU A 368 42.85 57.11 25.63
C GLU A 368 44.20 57.13 24.93
N ALA A 369 44.23 57.20 23.59
CA ALA A 369 45.45 57.24 22.81
C ALA A 369 46.32 58.54 23.13
N ARG A 370 45.69 59.69 23.36
CA ARG A 370 46.36 60.90 23.78
C ARG A 370 47.07 60.77 25.12
N HIS A 371 46.50 60.02 26.06
CA HIS A 371 47.15 59.78 27.36
C HIS A 371 48.48 59.05 27.21
N PHE A 372 48.60 58.19 26.15
CA PHE A 372 49.86 57.51 25.83
C PHE A 372 50.67 58.16 24.73
N ASN A 373 50.38 59.45 24.31
CA ASN A 373 50.97 60.11 23.19
C ASN A 373 50.98 59.34 21.88
N ILE A 374 49.86 58.60 21.57
CA ILE A 374 49.68 57.89 20.36
C ILE A 374 48.69 58.61 19.44
N GLU A 375 49.01 58.69 18.14
CA GLU A 375 48.17 59.31 17.12
C GLU A 375 47.21 58.23 16.58
N VAL A 376 45.90 58.56 16.39
CA VAL A 376 44.92 57.65 15.82
C VAL A 376 44.57 58.06 14.40
N GLU A 377 44.84 57.18 13.43
CA GLU A 377 44.44 57.32 12.02
C GLU A 377 43.19 56.60 11.73
N TRP A 378 42.12 57.23 11.24
CA TRP A 378 40.85 56.68 10.89
C TRP A 378 40.69 56.56 9.38
N ASN A 379 40.49 55.33 8.86
CA ASN A 379 40.14 55.04 7.47
C ASN A 379 38.83 54.37 7.42
N ILE A 380 37.72 55.09 7.36
CA ILE A 380 36.36 54.62 7.36
C ILE A 380 35.75 54.91 5.99
N ILE A 381 35.24 53.90 5.32
CA ILE A 381 34.54 54.03 4.05
C ILE A 381 33.30 54.92 4.16
N LYS A 382 33.05 55.73 3.10
CA LYS A 382 31.94 56.68 3.08
C LYS A 382 30.57 56.06 2.95
N GLU A 383 30.49 54.85 2.38
CA GLU A 383 29.24 54.08 2.21
C GLU A 383 28.73 53.48 3.52
N PRO A 384 27.41 53.44 3.74
CA PRO A 384 26.84 52.85 4.97
C PRO A 384 27.06 51.33 5.02
N ILE A 385 27.64 50.87 6.13
CA ILE A 385 27.83 49.43 6.40
C ILE A 385 26.88 49.02 7.51
N ARG A 386 25.80 48.30 7.14
CA ARG A 386 24.79 47.84 8.07
C ARG A 386 25.08 46.43 8.56
N VAL A 387 25.11 46.24 9.88
CA VAL A 387 25.35 44.95 10.52
C VAL A 387 24.27 44.61 11.55
N HIS A 388 23.90 43.37 11.62
CA HIS A 388 23.03 42.84 12.68
C HIS A 388 23.86 42.59 13.94
N CYS A 389 23.76 43.46 14.94
CA CYS A 389 24.53 43.34 16.17
C CYS A 389 23.79 43.90 17.38
N THR A 390 24.33 43.66 18.55
CA THR A 390 24.01 44.39 19.78
C THR A 390 24.98 45.54 19.92
N LYS A 391 24.49 46.78 19.82
CA LYS A 391 25.28 47.98 19.77
C LYS A 391 26.35 48.09 20.89
N ASP A 392 25.92 47.81 22.15
CA ASP A 392 26.80 47.95 23.30
C ASP A 392 27.90 46.88 23.35
N GLN A 393 27.59 45.64 22.91
CA GLN A 393 28.59 44.57 22.83
C GLN A 393 29.63 44.86 21.74
N LEU A 394 29.19 45.34 20.57
CA LEU A 394 30.12 45.70 19.51
C LEU A 394 31.04 46.86 19.94
N LYS A 395 30.47 47.88 20.60
CA LYS A 395 31.28 48.96 21.20
C LYS A 395 32.32 48.42 22.16
N GLN A 396 31.93 47.51 23.05
CA GLN A 396 32.85 46.96 24.05
C GLN A 396 33.98 46.14 23.41
N VAL A 397 33.67 45.33 22.40
CA VAL A 397 34.71 44.59 21.64
C VAL A 397 35.70 45.52 20.99
N ILE A 398 35.21 46.57 20.30
CA ILE A 398 36.08 47.56 19.63
C ILE A 398 36.96 48.31 20.64
N LEU A 399 36.38 48.77 21.77
CA LEU A 399 37.13 49.46 22.81
C LEU A 399 38.19 48.57 23.44
N ASN A 400 37.89 47.32 23.74
CA ASN A 400 38.85 46.39 24.32
C ASN A 400 40.02 46.12 23.37
N ILE A 401 39.76 45.93 22.06
CA ILE A 401 40.82 45.71 21.07
C ILE A 401 41.65 47.00 20.89
N ALA A 402 41.02 48.19 20.80
CA ALA A 402 41.72 49.46 20.67
C ALA A 402 42.59 49.75 21.90
N LYS A 403 42.07 49.50 23.12
CA LYS A 403 42.85 49.70 24.37
C LYS A 403 44.05 48.76 24.44
N ASN A 404 43.85 47.43 24.10
CA ASN A 404 44.96 46.48 24.05
C ASN A 404 46.04 46.93 23.03
N GLY A 405 45.63 47.46 21.88
CA GLY A 405 46.56 48.02 20.89
C GLY A 405 47.31 49.25 21.41
N ILE A 406 46.61 50.16 22.10
CA ILE A 406 47.26 51.37 22.70
C ILE A 406 48.25 50.96 23.79
N GLU A 407 47.87 50.07 24.72
CA GLU A 407 48.73 49.61 25.81
C GLU A 407 49.94 48.80 25.34
N ALA A 408 49.88 48.16 24.16
CA ALA A 408 51.01 47.42 23.59
C ALA A 408 52.02 48.31 22.82
N MET A 409 51.72 49.61 22.57
CA MET A 409 52.53 50.48 21.76
C MET A 409 53.47 51.36 22.59
N GLU A 410 54.61 51.68 22.02
CA GLU A 410 55.54 52.71 22.54
C GLU A 410 55.09 54.11 22.17
N VAL A 411 55.51 55.11 22.95
CA VAL A 411 55.20 56.50 22.74
C VAL A 411 55.61 56.99 21.33
N GLY A 412 54.74 57.77 20.69
CA GLY A 412 55.00 58.36 19.36
C GLY A 412 54.62 57.48 18.15
N LYS A 413 54.00 56.31 18.38
CA LYS A 413 53.49 55.45 17.32
C LYS A 413 52.04 55.79 16.94
N LYS A 414 51.50 55.12 15.91
CA LYS A 414 50.13 55.34 15.37
C LYS A 414 49.24 54.12 15.48
N LEU A 415 47.99 54.26 15.98
CA LEU A 415 46.95 53.31 15.93
C LEU A 415 46.15 53.60 14.66
N ARG A 416 46.06 52.58 13.74
CA ARG A 416 45.24 52.64 12.51
C ARG A 416 43.97 51.86 12.64
N ILE A 417 42.85 52.52 12.39
CA ILE A 417 41.52 51.86 12.41
C ILE A 417 40.96 51.97 11.01
N HIS A 418 40.85 50.82 10.36
CA HIS A 418 40.30 50.67 9.01
C HIS A 418 38.95 49.92 9.04
N ILE A 419 37.97 50.44 8.28
CA ILE A 419 36.67 49.80 8.12
C ILE A 419 36.32 49.79 6.64
N HIS A 420 36.08 48.58 6.11
CA HIS A 420 35.69 48.40 4.72
C HIS A 420 34.80 47.16 4.56
N HIS A 421 34.16 47.04 3.38
CA HIS A 421 33.47 45.84 2.96
C HIS A 421 34.47 44.82 2.43
N GLU A 422 34.31 43.57 2.87
CA GLU A 422 34.99 42.42 2.30
C GLU A 422 33.91 41.36 1.94
N ASN A 423 33.49 41.36 0.68
CA ASN A 423 32.33 40.59 0.19
C ASN A 423 31.05 40.97 0.93
N GLU A 424 30.43 40.02 1.64
CA GLU A 424 29.20 40.22 2.45
C GLU A 424 29.49 40.62 3.91
N TRP A 425 30.76 40.82 4.28
CA TRP A 425 31.18 41.09 5.66
C TRP A 425 31.67 42.51 5.85
N ALA A 426 31.40 43.05 7.01
CA ALA A 426 32.03 44.25 7.47
C ALA A 426 33.35 43.91 8.17
N LYS A 427 34.47 44.37 7.67
CA LYS A 427 35.79 44.14 8.26
C LYS A 427 36.26 45.39 9.00
N ILE A 428 36.52 45.20 10.30
CA ILE A 428 37.11 46.19 11.17
C ILE A 428 38.54 45.73 11.48
N MET A 429 39.53 46.52 11.12
CA MET A 429 40.94 46.27 11.42
C MET A 429 41.45 47.36 12.34
N ILE A 430 42.02 46.94 13.46
CA ILE A 430 42.71 47.83 14.41
C ILE A 430 44.14 47.33 14.40
N ILE A 431 45.06 48.22 13.94
CA ILE A 431 46.46 47.90 13.66
C ILE A 431 47.34 48.80 14.51
N ASP A 432 48.15 48.21 15.35
CA ASP A 432 49.24 48.89 16.03
C ASP A 432 50.47 48.91 15.11
N THR A 433 51.24 49.98 15.20
CA THR A 433 52.43 50.12 14.34
C THR A 433 53.72 49.73 15.10
N ASN A 434 53.66 48.61 15.85
CA ASN A 434 54.86 48.12 16.50
C ASN A 434 55.84 47.42 15.55
N TYR A 435 55.51 47.35 14.26
CA TYR A 435 56.37 46.89 13.18
C TYR A 435 56.63 48.01 12.16
#